data_480b656b2227c6b727c093d38f2cd1ec
#
_entry.id   480b656b2227c6b727c093d38f2cd1ec
#
_cell.length_a   1.000
_cell.length_b   1.000
_cell.length_c   1.000
_cell.angle_alpha   90.00
_cell.angle_beta   90.00
_cell.angle_gamma   90.00
#
_symmetry.space_group_name_H-M   'P 1'
#
loop_
_entity.id
_entity.type
_entity.pdbx_description
1 polymer ?
#
loop_
_entity_poly.entity_id
_entity_poly.type
_entity_poly.pdbx_seq_one_letter_code
_entity_poly.pdbx_strand_id
1 'polypeptide(L)'
;IGAGGEYGACMSLVSESTPKEKLGKATSIVAIGGQIGAILAAVLASLIIPAFGWKMLYVIGLFPVLMVLWIRKDIKEPESFQATNRADRGHLGLLFKDSKTSWQTIGLSLMVMVQIAGYFGLMNWLPKIMQDQLNLNIAGSSLWMVSTILGMSVGMMTFGTIMDKLGSRFSYTIFLICSAASVYLLVLANSKVTLILAAVVVGYFINGMYGGYGAIISSLYPTEIRATANNFIMNIGRAVGGFSSVIIGFLLDKYSLMIVVVFLSLIYILRGRRSAAFIN
;
A
#
# COMPACT_ATOMS: atom_id res chain seq x y z
N ILE A 1 8.00 -15.16 -4.78
CA ILE A 1 8.97 -14.50 -5.68
C ILE A 1 8.22 -13.81 -6.83
N GLY A 2 7.31 -14.49 -7.55
CA GLY A 2 6.57 -13.90 -8.69
C GLY A 2 5.83 -12.60 -8.35
N ALA A 3 5.03 -12.58 -7.30
CA ALA A 3 4.27 -11.40 -6.86
C ALA A 3 5.16 -10.20 -6.47
N GLY A 4 6.42 -10.45 -6.08
CA GLY A 4 7.36 -9.38 -5.71
C GLY A 4 7.89 -8.58 -6.91
N GLY A 5 7.88 -9.16 -8.12
CA GLY A 5 8.34 -8.49 -9.34
C GLY A 5 7.25 -7.76 -10.13
N GLU A 6 5.99 -8.12 -9.92
CA GLU A 6 4.85 -7.63 -10.71
C GLU A 6 4.58 -6.14 -10.51
N TYR A 7 4.63 -5.67 -9.27
CA TYR A 7 4.33 -4.27 -8.94
C TYR A 7 5.22 -3.27 -9.70
N GLY A 8 6.54 -3.50 -9.72
CA GLY A 8 7.47 -2.59 -10.37
C GLY A 8 7.33 -2.57 -11.89
N ALA A 9 7.09 -3.73 -12.51
CA ALA A 9 6.84 -3.81 -13.95
C ALA A 9 5.57 -3.03 -14.33
N CYS A 10 4.49 -3.24 -13.58
CA CYS A 10 3.22 -2.56 -13.81
C CYS A 10 3.36 -1.03 -13.63
N MET A 11 3.99 -0.58 -12.54
CA MET A 11 4.17 0.85 -12.27
C MET A 11 5.09 1.53 -13.28
N SER A 12 6.12 0.85 -13.78
CA SER A 12 6.96 1.38 -14.86
C SER A 12 6.18 1.55 -16.16
N LEU A 13 5.43 0.53 -16.58
CA LEU A 13 4.60 0.59 -17.77
C LEU A 13 3.58 1.74 -17.72
N VAL A 14 2.90 1.88 -16.59
CA VAL A 14 1.93 2.97 -16.37
C VAL A 14 2.62 4.34 -16.39
N SER A 15 3.81 4.45 -15.78
CA SER A 15 4.54 5.72 -15.75
C SER A 15 5.06 6.16 -17.12
N GLU A 16 5.33 5.23 -18.01
CA GLU A 16 5.78 5.51 -19.36
C GLU A 16 4.63 5.80 -20.34
N SER A 17 3.44 5.28 -20.01
CA SER A 17 2.23 5.47 -20.81
C SER A 17 1.37 6.66 -20.37
N THR A 18 1.71 7.32 -19.25
CA THR A 18 0.89 8.36 -18.64
C THR A 18 1.62 9.71 -18.59
N PRO A 19 0.96 10.82 -18.95
CA PRO A 19 1.52 12.16 -18.75
C PRO A 19 1.84 12.42 -17.28
N LYS A 20 2.93 13.16 -17.02
CA LYS A 20 3.44 13.44 -15.66
C LYS A 20 2.39 14.08 -14.75
N GLU A 21 1.50 14.92 -15.31
CA GLU A 21 0.44 15.65 -14.62
C GLU A 21 -0.68 14.74 -14.09
N LYS A 22 -0.76 13.49 -14.57
CA LYS A 22 -1.78 12.50 -14.18
C LYS A 22 -1.18 11.22 -13.62
N LEU A 23 0.11 11.21 -13.37
CA LEU A 23 0.84 9.99 -12.96
C LEU A 23 0.36 9.48 -11.59
N GLY A 24 0.13 10.36 -10.63
CA GLY A 24 -0.38 10.00 -9.32
C GLY A 24 -1.77 9.37 -9.39
N LYS A 25 -2.67 9.92 -10.20
CA LYS A 25 -3.99 9.34 -10.42
C LYS A 25 -3.91 7.98 -11.09
N ALA A 26 -3.06 7.83 -12.12
CA ALA A 26 -2.91 6.57 -12.85
C ALA A 26 -2.35 5.44 -11.96
N THR A 27 -1.30 5.71 -11.21
CA THR A 27 -0.73 4.72 -10.28
C THR A 27 -1.67 4.36 -9.13
N SER A 28 -2.49 5.32 -8.69
CA SER A 28 -3.53 5.07 -7.67
C SER A 28 -4.62 4.14 -8.19
N ILE A 29 -5.06 4.28 -9.44
CA ILE A 29 -6.04 3.36 -10.06
C ILE A 29 -5.48 1.93 -10.11
N VAL A 30 -4.22 1.78 -10.48
CA VAL A 30 -3.56 0.46 -10.47
C VAL A 30 -3.52 -0.13 -9.06
N ALA A 31 -3.18 0.68 -8.05
CA ALA A 31 -3.14 0.24 -6.66
C ALA A 31 -4.53 -0.20 -6.14
N ILE A 32 -5.61 0.48 -6.56
CA ILE A 32 -7.00 0.10 -6.25
C ILE A 32 -7.34 -1.25 -6.85
N GLY A 33 -6.80 -1.60 -8.02
CA GLY A 33 -6.96 -2.93 -8.61
C GLY A 33 -6.60 -4.07 -7.64
N GLY A 34 -5.55 -3.88 -6.85
CA GLY A 34 -5.17 -4.82 -5.78
C GLY A 34 -6.23 -4.95 -4.68
N GLN A 35 -6.91 -3.86 -4.31
CA GLN A 35 -7.99 -3.88 -3.32
C GLN A 35 -9.23 -4.59 -3.88
N ILE A 36 -9.58 -4.35 -5.14
CA ILE A 36 -10.67 -5.06 -5.83
C ILE A 36 -10.36 -6.56 -5.88
N GLY A 37 -9.12 -6.93 -6.21
CA GLY A 37 -8.67 -8.32 -6.20
C GLY A 37 -8.82 -8.98 -4.82
N ALA A 38 -8.49 -8.28 -3.75
CA ALA A 38 -8.67 -8.78 -2.38
C ALA A 38 -10.15 -8.99 -2.01
N ILE A 39 -11.02 -8.07 -2.40
CA ILE A 39 -12.48 -8.21 -2.19
C ILE A 39 -13.01 -9.41 -2.99
N LEU A 40 -12.65 -9.53 -4.26
CA LEU A 40 -13.04 -10.67 -5.10
C LEU A 40 -12.58 -11.99 -4.51
N ALA A 41 -11.34 -12.08 -4.05
CA ALA A 41 -10.81 -13.28 -3.40
C ALA A 41 -11.59 -13.65 -2.14
N ALA A 42 -11.96 -12.67 -1.32
CA ALA A 42 -12.76 -12.90 -0.11
C ALA A 42 -14.18 -13.37 -0.45
N VAL A 43 -14.83 -12.76 -1.45
CA VAL A 43 -16.16 -13.18 -1.92
C VAL A 43 -16.12 -14.60 -2.49
N LEU A 44 -15.16 -14.89 -3.37
CA LEU A 44 -15.00 -16.24 -3.93
C LEU A 44 -14.71 -17.27 -2.83
N ALA A 45 -13.88 -16.94 -1.85
CA ALA A 45 -13.61 -17.82 -0.72
C ALA A 45 -14.89 -18.13 0.08
N SER A 46 -15.72 -17.13 0.35
CA SER A 46 -16.98 -17.32 1.11
C SER A 46 -17.99 -18.20 0.40
N LEU A 47 -18.00 -18.19 -0.94
CA LEU A 47 -18.93 -19.00 -1.74
C LEU A 47 -18.40 -20.40 -2.03
N ILE A 48 -17.10 -20.53 -2.28
CA ILE A 48 -16.50 -21.75 -2.82
C ILE A 48 -16.04 -22.70 -1.72
N ILE A 49 -15.47 -22.17 -0.63
CA ILE A 49 -14.95 -23.02 0.44
C ILE A 49 -16.03 -23.93 1.05
N PRO A 50 -17.23 -23.43 1.38
CA PRO A 50 -18.28 -24.27 1.95
C PRO A 50 -18.78 -25.37 1.00
N ALA A 51 -18.80 -25.10 -0.32
CA ALA A 51 -19.36 -26.02 -1.33
C ALA A 51 -18.33 -27.00 -1.89
N PHE A 52 -17.10 -26.55 -2.14
CA PHE A 52 -16.06 -27.29 -2.90
C PHE A 52 -14.73 -27.43 -2.16
N GLY A 53 -14.61 -26.84 -0.97
CA GLY A 53 -13.38 -26.80 -0.20
C GLY A 53 -12.34 -25.82 -0.73
N TRP A 54 -11.32 -25.53 0.09
CA TRP A 54 -10.30 -24.50 -0.18
C TRP A 54 -9.45 -24.77 -1.42
N LYS A 55 -9.28 -26.03 -1.82
CA LYS A 55 -8.47 -26.42 -3.00
C LYS A 55 -9.02 -25.85 -4.30
N MET A 56 -10.34 -25.69 -4.40
CA MET A 56 -10.99 -25.14 -5.60
C MET A 56 -10.64 -23.69 -5.86
N LEU A 57 -10.28 -22.91 -4.82
CA LEU A 57 -9.79 -21.54 -5.00
C LEU A 57 -8.51 -21.47 -5.82
N TYR A 58 -7.62 -22.45 -5.69
CA TYR A 58 -6.39 -22.51 -6.51
C TYR A 58 -6.70 -22.80 -7.99
N VAL A 59 -7.70 -23.64 -8.24
CA VAL A 59 -8.15 -23.91 -9.62
C VAL A 59 -8.71 -22.63 -10.26
N ILE A 60 -9.53 -21.89 -9.51
CA ILE A 60 -10.07 -20.59 -9.98
C ILE A 60 -8.94 -19.56 -10.15
N GLY A 61 -7.91 -19.61 -9.31
CA GLY A 61 -6.71 -18.79 -9.44
C GLY A 61 -5.91 -19.00 -10.74
N LEU A 62 -6.18 -20.08 -11.52
CA LEU A 62 -5.61 -20.26 -12.85
C LEU A 62 -6.26 -19.35 -13.90
N PHE A 63 -7.47 -18.86 -13.67
CA PHE A 63 -8.17 -18.01 -14.64
C PHE A 63 -7.43 -16.70 -14.94
N PRO A 64 -6.93 -15.94 -13.95
CA PRO A 64 -6.06 -14.77 -14.20
C PRO A 64 -4.80 -15.13 -15.00
N VAL A 65 -4.24 -16.32 -14.83
CA VAL A 65 -3.05 -16.76 -15.60
C VAL A 65 -3.38 -16.86 -17.10
N LEU A 66 -4.56 -17.38 -17.45
CA LEU A 66 -5.02 -17.41 -18.83
C LEU A 66 -5.20 -16.00 -19.41
N MET A 67 -5.71 -15.06 -18.62
CA MET A 67 -5.80 -13.65 -19.02
C MET A 67 -4.43 -13.04 -19.30
N VAL A 68 -3.41 -13.36 -18.48
CA VAL A 68 -2.03 -12.89 -18.72
C VAL A 68 -1.48 -13.36 -20.06
N LEU A 69 -1.76 -14.62 -20.45
CA LEU A 69 -1.33 -15.14 -21.75
C LEU A 69 -1.96 -14.38 -22.92
N TRP A 70 -3.22 -13.96 -22.77
CA TRP A 70 -3.92 -13.14 -23.74
C TRP A 70 -3.38 -11.71 -23.81
N ILE A 71 -3.21 -11.07 -22.67
CA ILE A 71 -2.69 -9.69 -22.55
C ILE A 71 -1.26 -9.58 -23.13
N ARG A 72 -0.40 -10.61 -22.93
CA ARG A 72 0.98 -10.59 -23.43
C ARG A 72 1.09 -10.51 -24.96
N LYS A 73 0.03 -10.81 -25.70
CA LYS A 73 0.03 -10.68 -27.18
C LYS A 73 -0.04 -9.23 -27.63
N ASP A 74 -0.71 -8.38 -26.85
CA ASP A 74 -1.03 -7.01 -27.24
C ASP A 74 -0.12 -5.96 -26.58
N ILE A 75 0.48 -6.30 -25.43
CA ILE A 75 1.40 -5.39 -24.72
C ILE A 75 2.81 -5.51 -25.29
N LYS A 76 3.27 -4.42 -25.91
CA LYS A 76 4.67 -4.27 -26.35
C LYS A 76 5.47 -3.56 -25.26
N GLU A 77 6.76 -3.86 -25.20
CA GLU A 77 7.68 -3.10 -24.34
C GLU A 77 7.73 -1.64 -24.82
N PRO A 78 7.67 -0.66 -23.91
CA PRO A 78 7.78 0.75 -24.24
C PRO A 78 9.07 1.07 -25.03
N GLU A 79 8.97 1.96 -26.01
CA GLU A 79 10.11 2.36 -26.83
C GLU A 79 11.24 2.97 -25.99
N SER A 80 10.90 3.72 -24.94
CA SER A 80 11.85 4.29 -23.99
C SER A 80 12.71 3.22 -23.31
N PHE A 81 12.11 2.07 -22.94
CA PHE A 81 12.86 0.96 -22.34
C PHE A 81 13.68 0.20 -23.37
N GLN A 82 13.17 0.04 -24.60
CA GLN A 82 13.93 -0.61 -25.67
C GLN A 82 15.19 0.16 -26.04
N ALA A 83 15.12 1.50 -25.99
CA ALA A 83 16.25 2.39 -26.30
C ALA A 83 17.37 2.36 -25.23
N THR A 84 17.12 1.80 -24.04
CA THR A 84 18.11 1.74 -22.96
C THR A 84 19.17 0.67 -23.20
N ASN A 85 20.40 0.92 -22.73
CA ASN A 85 21.48 -0.04 -22.83
C ASN A 85 21.19 -1.30 -22.01
N ARG A 86 21.31 -2.48 -22.62
CA ARG A 86 21.06 -3.76 -21.94
C ARG A 86 21.95 -3.99 -20.72
N ALA A 87 23.16 -3.44 -20.71
CA ALA A 87 24.10 -3.58 -19.59
C ALA A 87 23.62 -2.87 -18.32
N ASP A 88 22.82 -1.80 -18.44
CA ASP A 88 22.37 -0.99 -17.32
C ASP A 88 20.99 -1.39 -16.79
N ARG A 89 20.31 -2.30 -17.50
CA ARG A 89 18.94 -2.71 -17.13
C ARG A 89 18.92 -3.56 -15.86
N GLY A 90 18.15 -3.12 -14.89
CA GLY A 90 17.82 -3.90 -13.70
C GLY A 90 18.92 -4.04 -12.66
N HIS A 91 20.04 -3.34 -12.78
CA HIS A 91 21.14 -3.41 -11.82
C HIS A 91 20.81 -2.76 -10.49
N LEU A 92 20.69 -3.57 -9.42
CA LEU A 92 20.45 -3.09 -8.05
C LEU A 92 21.52 -2.12 -7.56
N GLY A 93 22.78 -2.28 -7.99
CA GLY A 93 23.88 -1.42 -7.62
C GLY A 93 23.67 0.05 -8.03
N LEU A 94 22.87 0.31 -9.07
CA LEU A 94 22.56 1.67 -9.52
C LEU A 94 21.63 2.42 -8.56
N LEU A 95 20.90 1.72 -7.68
CA LEU A 95 20.11 2.33 -6.61
C LEU A 95 21.00 2.97 -5.50
N PHE A 96 22.27 2.60 -5.47
CA PHE A 96 23.26 3.03 -4.48
C PHE A 96 24.52 3.62 -5.14
N LYS A 97 24.44 4.03 -6.41
CA LYS A 97 25.58 4.50 -7.20
C LYS A 97 26.20 5.76 -6.63
N ASP A 98 25.41 6.67 -6.13
CA ASP A 98 25.82 7.94 -5.55
C ASP A 98 25.09 8.25 -4.24
N SER A 99 25.62 9.19 -3.46
CA SER A 99 25.06 9.54 -2.16
C SER A 99 23.62 10.03 -2.26
N LYS A 100 23.25 10.78 -3.29
CA LYS A 100 21.90 11.31 -3.49
C LYS A 100 20.91 10.17 -3.74
N THR A 101 21.18 9.30 -4.69
CA THR A 101 20.33 8.16 -5.04
C THR A 101 20.22 7.18 -3.87
N SER A 102 21.31 6.93 -3.14
CA SER A 102 21.31 6.09 -1.93
C SER A 102 20.37 6.65 -0.85
N TRP A 103 20.45 7.94 -0.56
CA TRP A 103 19.58 8.58 0.41
C TRP A 103 18.12 8.60 -0.03
N GLN A 104 17.83 8.79 -1.33
CA GLN A 104 16.49 8.68 -1.89
C GLN A 104 15.94 7.26 -1.72
N THR A 105 16.74 6.24 -2.06
CA THR A 105 16.34 4.82 -1.93
C THR A 105 16.05 4.46 -0.48
N ILE A 106 16.93 4.80 0.46
CA ILE A 106 16.74 4.56 1.89
C ILE A 106 15.53 5.35 2.40
N GLY A 107 15.42 6.62 2.02
CA GLY A 107 14.32 7.48 2.41
C GLY A 107 12.96 6.93 2.00
N LEU A 108 12.81 6.54 0.73
CA LEU A 108 11.58 5.97 0.20
C LEU A 108 11.28 4.59 0.81
N SER A 109 12.29 3.73 0.99
CA SER A 109 12.12 2.42 1.64
C SER A 109 11.58 2.57 3.07
N LEU A 110 12.14 3.51 3.81
CA LEU A 110 11.63 3.84 5.13
C LEU A 110 10.20 4.43 5.08
N MET A 111 9.83 5.25 4.09
CA MET A 111 8.45 5.74 3.91
C MET A 111 7.48 4.60 3.68
N VAL A 112 7.80 3.70 2.79
CA VAL A 112 6.97 2.52 2.51
C VAL A 112 6.88 1.61 3.73
N MET A 113 7.98 1.40 4.45
CA MET A 113 8.01 0.60 5.67
C MET A 113 7.04 1.12 6.73
N VAL A 114 7.04 2.41 7.01
CA VAL A 114 6.14 3.03 8.00
C VAL A 114 4.68 2.92 7.58
N GLN A 115 4.38 3.16 6.31
CA GLN A 115 3.02 3.05 5.79
C GLN A 115 2.53 1.59 5.87
N ILE A 116 3.34 0.64 5.45
CA ILE A 116 3.01 -0.79 5.47
C ILE A 116 2.93 -1.31 6.90
N ALA A 117 3.77 -0.81 7.81
CA ALA A 117 3.67 -1.13 9.23
C ALA A 117 2.31 -0.72 9.82
N GLY A 118 1.84 0.47 9.50
CA GLY A 118 0.51 0.91 9.92
C GLY A 118 -0.61 0.10 9.28
N TYR A 119 -0.50 -0.21 7.99
CA TYR A 119 -1.48 -1.02 7.28
C TYR A 119 -1.60 -2.43 7.86
N PHE A 120 -0.53 -3.21 7.89
CA PHE A 120 -0.58 -4.58 8.40
C PHE A 120 -0.84 -4.63 9.90
N GLY A 121 -0.30 -3.67 10.63
CA GLY A 121 -0.52 -3.59 12.07
C GLY A 121 -1.99 -3.39 12.42
N LEU A 122 -2.67 -2.49 11.73
CA LEU A 122 -4.09 -2.24 11.97
C LEU A 122 -4.96 -3.33 11.35
N MET A 123 -4.76 -3.68 10.09
CA MET A 123 -5.65 -4.61 9.39
C MET A 123 -5.67 -6.01 10.00
N ASN A 124 -4.52 -6.51 10.49
CA ASN A 124 -4.47 -7.83 11.10
C ASN A 124 -5.09 -7.87 12.50
N TRP A 125 -5.05 -6.76 13.24
CA TRP A 125 -5.54 -6.69 14.60
C TRP A 125 -6.89 -5.98 14.74
N LEU A 126 -7.31 -5.23 13.72
CA LEU A 126 -8.58 -4.51 13.74
C LEU A 126 -9.79 -5.39 14.07
N PRO A 127 -9.94 -6.62 13.51
CA PRO A 127 -11.04 -7.51 13.89
C PRO A 127 -11.03 -7.87 15.38
N LYS A 128 -9.85 -8.16 15.96
CA LYS A 128 -9.72 -8.47 17.40
C LYS A 128 -10.03 -7.23 18.24
N ILE A 129 -9.49 -6.08 17.89
CA ILE A 129 -9.77 -4.81 18.58
C ILE A 129 -11.29 -4.53 18.63
N MET A 130 -11.97 -4.77 17.52
CA MET A 130 -13.42 -4.59 17.43
C MET A 130 -14.21 -5.60 18.29
N GLN A 131 -13.78 -6.84 18.30
CA GLN A 131 -14.40 -7.88 19.14
C GLN A 131 -14.24 -7.54 20.63
N ASP A 132 -13.05 -7.15 21.05
CA ASP A 132 -12.73 -6.85 22.45
C ASP A 132 -13.43 -5.57 22.95
N GLN A 133 -13.54 -4.54 22.09
CA GLN A 133 -14.19 -3.26 22.50
C GLN A 133 -15.72 -3.28 22.45
N LEU A 134 -16.32 -4.01 21.53
CA LEU A 134 -17.76 -3.95 21.28
C LEU A 134 -18.48 -5.30 21.41
N ASN A 135 -17.80 -6.34 21.88
CA ASN A 135 -18.34 -7.71 21.96
C ASN A 135 -18.99 -8.17 20.64
N LEU A 136 -18.36 -7.85 19.51
CA LEU A 136 -18.87 -8.20 18.19
C LEU A 136 -18.54 -9.65 17.85
N ASN A 137 -19.47 -10.32 17.14
CA ASN A 137 -19.21 -11.63 16.57
C ASN A 137 -18.33 -11.52 15.30
N ILE A 138 -17.77 -12.65 14.85
CA ILE A 138 -16.89 -12.76 13.68
C ILE A 138 -17.55 -12.21 12.40
N ALA A 139 -18.85 -12.46 12.21
CA ALA A 139 -19.59 -11.98 11.04
C ALA A 139 -19.69 -10.44 11.02
N GLY A 140 -19.91 -9.82 12.18
CA GLY A 140 -19.87 -8.35 12.32
C GLY A 140 -18.51 -7.78 11.95
N SER A 141 -17.39 -8.40 12.36
CA SER A 141 -16.04 -7.90 12.08
C SER A 141 -15.67 -7.93 10.58
N SER A 142 -16.23 -8.85 9.80
CA SER A 142 -15.98 -8.94 8.36
C SER A 142 -16.58 -7.76 7.57
N LEU A 143 -17.77 -7.31 7.93
CA LEU A 143 -18.40 -6.13 7.32
C LEU A 143 -17.57 -4.86 7.53
N TRP A 144 -16.88 -4.78 8.63
CA TRP A 144 -16.00 -3.66 8.99
C TRP A 144 -14.74 -3.62 8.15
N MET A 145 -14.17 -4.80 7.86
CA MET A 145 -13.03 -4.89 6.94
C MET A 145 -13.41 -4.35 5.56
N VAL A 146 -14.60 -4.68 5.05
CA VAL A 146 -15.10 -4.15 3.77
C VAL A 146 -15.21 -2.63 3.81
N SER A 147 -15.79 -2.07 4.87
CA SER A 147 -15.91 -0.61 5.04
C SER A 147 -14.53 0.08 5.08
N THR A 148 -13.57 -0.52 5.78
CA THR A 148 -12.20 -0.01 5.84
C THR A 148 -11.53 -0.05 4.46
N ILE A 149 -11.70 -1.15 3.70
CA ILE A 149 -11.16 -1.29 2.33
C ILE A 149 -11.77 -0.24 1.39
N LEU A 150 -13.05 0.06 1.53
CA LEU A 150 -13.69 1.15 0.77
C LEU A 150 -13.05 2.51 1.11
N GLY A 151 -12.84 2.80 2.39
CA GLY A 151 -12.11 3.99 2.83
C GLY A 151 -10.71 4.07 2.23
N MET A 152 -9.97 2.97 2.23
CA MET A 152 -8.64 2.86 1.61
C MET A 152 -8.67 3.15 0.12
N SER A 153 -9.62 2.59 -0.60
CA SER A 153 -9.75 2.77 -2.06
C SER A 153 -10.06 4.21 -2.43
N VAL A 154 -10.99 4.85 -1.72
CA VAL A 154 -11.30 6.28 -1.89
C VAL A 154 -10.09 7.13 -1.52
N GLY A 155 -9.37 6.76 -0.44
CA GLY A 155 -8.14 7.42 -0.03
C GLY A 155 -7.05 7.39 -1.10
N MET A 156 -6.81 6.24 -1.74
CA MET A 156 -5.86 6.12 -2.84
C MET A 156 -6.24 7.00 -4.04
N MET A 157 -7.50 6.99 -4.43
CA MET A 157 -7.98 7.76 -5.58
C MET A 157 -7.85 9.26 -5.36
N THR A 158 -8.24 9.73 -4.17
CA THR A 158 -8.12 11.15 -3.80
C THR A 158 -6.68 11.56 -3.62
N PHE A 159 -5.85 10.71 -2.98
CA PHE A 159 -4.43 10.97 -2.79
C PHE A 159 -3.70 11.19 -4.11
N GLY A 160 -3.90 10.31 -5.11
CA GLY A 160 -3.29 10.46 -6.42
C GLY A 160 -3.65 11.78 -7.09
N THR A 161 -4.92 12.17 -7.01
CA THR A 161 -5.40 13.46 -7.55
C THR A 161 -4.83 14.67 -6.80
N ILE A 162 -4.72 14.57 -5.47
CA ILE A 162 -4.11 15.62 -4.63
C ILE A 162 -2.62 15.73 -4.96
N MET A 163 -1.93 14.61 -5.11
CA MET A 163 -0.51 14.56 -5.43
C MET A 163 -0.20 15.18 -6.80
N ASP A 164 -1.04 14.94 -7.80
CA ASP A 164 -0.89 15.53 -9.13
C ASP A 164 -1.08 17.07 -9.12
N LYS A 165 -1.95 17.58 -8.22
CA LYS A 165 -2.23 19.02 -8.12
C LYS A 165 -1.32 19.80 -7.20
N LEU A 166 -1.00 19.25 -6.04
CA LEU A 166 -0.29 19.93 -4.95
C LEU A 166 1.16 19.44 -4.76
N GLY A 167 1.56 18.45 -5.55
CA GLY A 167 2.87 17.82 -5.47
C GLY A 167 2.98 16.77 -4.38
N SER A 168 3.93 15.85 -4.57
CA SER A 168 4.11 14.67 -3.71
C SER A 168 4.48 15.04 -2.28
N ARG A 169 5.39 16.00 -2.08
CA ARG A 169 5.87 16.42 -0.75
C ARG A 169 4.74 16.86 0.18
N PHE A 170 3.89 17.77 -0.31
CA PHE A 170 2.77 18.31 0.46
C PHE A 170 1.72 17.23 0.76
N SER A 171 1.39 16.41 -0.24
CA SER A 171 0.38 15.36 -0.13
C SER A 171 0.78 14.30 0.90
N TYR A 172 2.03 13.80 0.85
CA TYR A 172 2.53 12.85 1.84
C TYR A 172 2.58 13.43 3.25
N THR A 173 3.00 14.70 3.40
CA THR A 173 3.07 15.35 4.72
C THR A 173 1.69 15.47 5.35
N ILE A 174 0.69 15.93 4.61
CA ILE A 174 -0.69 16.04 5.13
C ILE A 174 -1.23 14.66 5.49
N PHE A 175 -1.11 13.68 4.60
CA PHE A 175 -1.66 12.35 4.87
C PHE A 175 -0.97 11.67 6.05
N LEU A 176 0.32 11.87 6.27
CA LEU A 176 1.04 11.37 7.45
C LEU A 176 0.54 12.01 8.75
N ILE A 177 0.34 13.33 8.77
CA ILE A 177 -0.21 14.04 9.93
C ILE A 177 -1.64 13.58 10.20
N CYS A 178 -2.47 13.52 9.16
CA CYS A 178 -3.85 13.04 9.29
C CYS A 178 -3.92 11.57 9.70
N SER A 179 -2.99 10.72 9.23
CA SER A 179 -2.88 9.33 9.70
C SER A 179 -2.58 9.26 11.19
N ALA A 180 -1.60 10.06 11.66
CA ALA A 180 -1.25 10.12 13.08
C ALA A 180 -2.42 10.57 13.96
N ALA A 181 -3.23 11.51 13.47
CA ALA A 181 -4.42 11.99 14.19
C ALA A 181 -5.58 10.99 14.12
N SER A 182 -5.81 10.38 12.94
CA SER A 182 -6.97 9.52 12.70
C SER A 182 -6.97 8.24 13.55
N VAL A 183 -5.80 7.68 13.89
CA VAL A 183 -5.74 6.46 14.71
C VAL A 183 -6.35 6.63 16.10
N TYR A 184 -6.39 7.86 16.64
CA TYR A 184 -7.05 8.13 17.92
C TYR A 184 -8.58 7.98 17.85
N LEU A 185 -9.18 8.10 16.65
CA LEU A 185 -10.61 7.89 16.47
C LEU A 185 -11.04 6.45 16.84
N LEU A 186 -10.14 5.48 16.74
CA LEU A 186 -10.41 4.09 17.13
C LEU A 186 -10.60 3.95 18.65
N VAL A 187 -9.89 4.76 19.44
CA VAL A 187 -10.01 4.75 20.90
C VAL A 187 -11.24 5.54 21.37
N LEU A 188 -11.60 6.59 20.63
CA LEU A 188 -12.76 7.45 20.95
C LEU A 188 -14.10 6.82 20.53
N ALA A 189 -14.06 5.75 19.74
CA ALA A 189 -15.26 5.10 19.23
C ALA A 189 -15.93 4.25 20.32
N ASN A 190 -17.17 4.59 20.67
CA ASN A 190 -17.97 3.95 21.73
C ASN A 190 -19.24 3.29 21.21
N SER A 191 -19.45 3.26 19.91
CA SER A 191 -20.57 2.55 19.27
C SER A 191 -20.12 1.86 17.99
N LYS A 192 -20.95 0.93 17.51
CA LYS A 192 -20.69 0.26 16.23
C LYS A 192 -20.52 1.24 15.09
N VAL A 193 -21.40 2.22 14.98
CA VAL A 193 -21.37 3.21 13.89
C VAL A 193 -20.12 4.09 13.97
N THR A 194 -19.79 4.62 15.16
CA THR A 194 -18.62 5.48 15.33
C THR A 194 -17.32 4.74 15.04
N LEU A 195 -17.24 3.46 15.38
CA LEU A 195 -16.07 2.65 15.07
C LEU A 195 -15.95 2.38 13.55
N ILE A 196 -17.06 2.08 12.82
CA ILE A 196 -17.06 1.98 11.36
C ILE A 196 -16.51 3.26 10.74
N LEU A 197 -17.05 4.40 11.11
CA LEU A 197 -16.60 5.68 10.59
C LEU A 197 -15.13 5.94 10.90
N ALA A 198 -14.69 5.63 12.12
CA ALA A 198 -13.28 5.70 12.49
C ALA A 198 -12.40 4.81 11.60
N ALA A 199 -12.80 3.55 11.38
CA ALA A 199 -12.06 2.60 10.55
C ALA A 199 -11.97 3.06 9.08
N VAL A 200 -13.04 3.62 8.52
CA VAL A 200 -13.07 4.19 7.17
C VAL A 200 -12.09 5.37 7.07
N VAL A 201 -12.13 6.30 8.04
CA VAL A 201 -11.24 7.48 8.05
C VAL A 201 -9.78 7.08 8.24
N VAL A 202 -9.51 6.15 9.15
CA VAL A 202 -8.17 5.59 9.38
C VAL A 202 -7.66 4.90 8.11
N GLY A 203 -8.48 4.06 7.49
CA GLY A 203 -8.15 3.41 6.22
C GLY A 203 -7.85 4.41 5.11
N TYR A 204 -8.67 5.46 4.99
CA TYR A 204 -8.52 6.52 4.00
C TYR A 204 -7.14 7.19 4.08
N PHE A 205 -6.69 7.61 5.27
CA PHE A 205 -5.41 8.30 5.40
C PHE A 205 -4.22 7.34 5.38
N ILE A 206 -4.25 6.24 6.12
CA ILE A 206 -3.11 5.32 6.23
C ILE A 206 -2.80 4.66 4.90
N ASN A 207 -3.81 4.15 4.20
CA ASN A 207 -3.56 3.43 2.96
C ASN A 207 -3.72 4.29 1.70
N GLY A 208 -4.30 5.48 1.81
CA GLY A 208 -4.39 6.42 0.69
C GLY A 208 -3.03 6.74 0.06
N MET A 209 -2.00 6.94 0.89
CA MET A 209 -0.63 7.20 0.43
C MET A 209 -0.03 6.08 -0.43
N TYR A 210 -0.54 4.85 -0.30
CA TYR A 210 -0.05 3.71 -1.07
C TYR A 210 -0.19 3.92 -2.59
N GLY A 211 -1.25 4.57 -3.03
CA GLY A 211 -1.50 4.87 -4.45
C GLY A 211 -0.42 5.75 -5.11
N GLY A 212 0.25 6.59 -4.32
CA GLY A 212 1.25 7.53 -4.83
C GLY A 212 2.68 6.99 -4.91
N TYR A 213 3.00 5.86 -4.26
CA TYR A 213 4.39 5.38 -4.27
C TYR A 213 4.89 5.00 -5.66
N GLY A 214 4.06 4.37 -6.48
CA GLY A 214 4.42 4.06 -7.86
C GLY A 214 4.81 5.31 -8.65
N ALA A 215 4.06 6.40 -8.50
CA ALA A 215 4.32 7.65 -9.20
C ALA A 215 5.62 8.33 -8.71
N ILE A 216 5.80 8.47 -7.39
CA ILE A 216 6.98 9.15 -6.86
C ILE A 216 8.26 8.37 -7.14
N ILE A 217 8.26 7.05 -6.98
CA ILE A 217 9.42 6.23 -7.30
C ILE A 217 9.70 6.32 -8.80
N SER A 218 8.69 6.15 -9.65
CA SER A 218 8.88 6.21 -11.10
C SER A 218 9.35 7.58 -11.61
N SER A 219 9.05 8.67 -10.90
CA SER A 219 9.52 10.01 -11.26
C SER A 219 10.97 10.30 -10.86
N LEU A 220 11.47 9.63 -9.82
CA LEU A 220 12.81 9.87 -9.26
C LEU A 220 13.90 8.99 -9.89
N TYR A 221 13.52 7.84 -10.48
CA TYR A 221 14.48 6.91 -11.04
C TYR A 221 14.38 6.84 -12.57
N PRO A 222 15.54 6.76 -13.26
CA PRO A 222 15.58 6.64 -14.71
C PRO A 222 14.98 5.30 -15.19
N THR A 223 14.60 5.25 -16.46
CA THR A 223 13.84 4.14 -17.06
C THR A 223 14.54 2.79 -16.88
N GLU A 224 15.88 2.74 -16.95
CA GLU A 224 16.70 1.53 -16.87
C GLU A 224 16.51 0.77 -15.55
N ILE A 225 16.31 1.49 -14.45
CA ILE A 225 16.21 0.92 -13.09
C ILE A 225 14.87 1.20 -12.41
N ARG A 226 13.92 1.84 -13.10
CA ARG A 226 12.63 2.26 -12.54
C ARG A 226 11.83 1.09 -11.96
N ALA A 227 11.70 0.00 -12.72
CA ALA A 227 11.01 -1.21 -12.27
C ALA A 227 11.73 -1.84 -11.06
N THR A 228 13.07 -1.89 -11.11
CA THR A 228 13.91 -2.40 -10.02
C THR A 228 13.76 -1.56 -8.77
N ALA A 229 13.76 -0.21 -8.89
CA ALA A 229 13.55 0.70 -7.77
C ALA A 229 12.17 0.50 -7.13
N ASN A 230 11.11 0.45 -7.94
CA ASN A 230 9.76 0.20 -7.44
C ASN A 230 9.69 -1.14 -6.68
N ASN A 231 10.22 -2.22 -7.26
CA ASN A 231 10.20 -3.54 -6.62
C ASN A 231 11.06 -3.57 -5.36
N PHE A 232 12.27 -3.04 -5.40
CA PHE A 232 13.19 -3.04 -4.25
C PHE A 232 12.61 -2.30 -3.07
N ILE A 233 12.19 -1.04 -3.28
CA ILE A 233 11.65 -0.17 -2.23
C ILE A 233 10.38 -0.76 -1.63
N MET A 234 9.46 -1.24 -2.48
CA MET A 234 8.19 -1.81 -2.01
C MET A 234 8.39 -3.14 -1.27
N ASN A 235 9.28 -4.02 -1.73
CA ASN A 235 9.49 -5.31 -1.09
C ASN A 235 10.27 -5.19 0.22
N ILE A 236 11.25 -4.29 0.32
CA ILE A 236 11.90 -3.97 1.61
C ILE A 236 10.87 -3.41 2.59
N GLY A 237 10.04 -2.46 2.14
CA GLY A 237 8.97 -1.91 2.96
C GLY A 237 8.01 -3.00 3.46
N ARG A 238 7.62 -3.95 2.61
CA ARG A 238 6.75 -5.09 2.98
C ARG A 238 7.44 -6.06 3.94
N ALA A 239 8.71 -6.40 3.67
CA ALA A 239 9.45 -7.34 4.51
C ALA A 239 9.60 -6.81 5.94
N VAL A 240 10.02 -5.57 6.11
CA VAL A 240 10.24 -4.98 7.43
C VAL A 240 8.93 -4.50 8.06
N GLY A 241 8.07 -3.83 7.28
CA GLY A 241 6.77 -3.33 7.76
C GLY A 241 5.82 -4.45 8.19
N GLY A 242 5.91 -5.63 7.56
CA GLY A 242 5.10 -6.80 7.93
C GLY A 242 5.33 -7.28 9.36
N PHE A 243 6.54 -7.13 9.90
CA PHE A 243 6.84 -7.46 11.30
C PHE A 243 6.10 -6.59 12.32
N SER A 244 5.55 -5.45 11.90
CA SER A 244 4.76 -4.58 12.79
C SER A 244 3.57 -5.30 13.40
N SER A 245 2.95 -6.25 12.69
CA SER A 245 1.84 -7.05 13.22
C SER A 245 2.23 -7.83 14.48
N VAL A 246 3.45 -8.35 14.53
CA VAL A 246 3.98 -9.06 15.71
C VAL A 246 4.18 -8.09 16.87
N ILE A 247 4.76 -6.92 16.59
CA ILE A 247 5.00 -5.87 17.59
C ILE A 247 3.66 -5.38 18.16
N ILE A 248 2.68 -5.10 17.30
CA ILE A 248 1.36 -4.62 17.70
C ILE A 248 0.61 -5.70 18.49
N GLY A 249 0.70 -6.97 18.09
CA GLY A 249 0.13 -8.08 18.85
C GLY A 249 0.68 -8.16 20.27
N PHE A 250 2.00 -8.09 20.42
CA PHE A 250 2.66 -8.05 21.71
C PHE A 250 2.21 -6.85 22.56
N LEU A 251 2.08 -5.67 21.94
CA LEU A 251 1.62 -4.46 22.63
C LEU A 251 0.15 -4.58 23.08
N LEU A 252 -0.71 -5.19 22.25
CA LEU A 252 -2.12 -5.44 22.60
C LEU A 252 -2.28 -6.48 23.72
N ASP A 253 -1.43 -7.51 23.72
CA ASP A 253 -1.50 -8.57 24.73
C ASP A 253 -0.97 -8.11 26.11
N LYS A 254 0.02 -7.22 26.15
CA LYS A 254 0.62 -6.74 27.42
C LYS A 254 0.12 -5.37 27.88
N TYR A 255 -0.39 -4.56 26.97
CA TYR A 255 -0.75 -3.17 27.24
C TYR A 255 -2.13 -2.84 26.66
N SER A 256 -2.51 -1.59 26.67
CA SER A 256 -3.78 -1.10 26.17
C SER A 256 -3.72 -0.70 24.69
N LEU A 257 -4.89 -0.65 24.03
CA LEU A 257 -5.03 -0.10 22.68
C LEU A 257 -4.44 1.32 22.56
N MET A 258 -4.52 2.13 23.62
CA MET A 258 -3.98 3.49 23.63
C MET A 258 -2.46 3.48 23.36
N ILE A 259 -1.70 2.53 23.91
CA ILE A 259 -0.26 2.42 23.69
C ILE A 259 0.06 2.07 22.23
N VAL A 260 -0.74 1.20 21.61
CA VAL A 260 -0.64 0.89 20.19
C VAL A 260 -0.88 2.13 19.32
N VAL A 261 -1.91 2.89 19.63
CA VAL A 261 -2.26 4.12 18.91
C VAL A 261 -1.15 5.16 19.06
N VAL A 262 -0.61 5.36 20.26
CA VAL A 262 0.53 6.26 20.50
C VAL A 262 1.76 5.80 19.73
N PHE A 263 2.08 4.51 19.73
CA PHE A 263 3.20 3.94 18.97
C PHE A 263 3.06 4.22 17.47
N LEU A 264 1.90 3.94 16.88
CA LEU A 264 1.63 4.21 15.47
C LEU A 264 1.70 5.71 15.14
N SER A 265 1.10 6.55 15.98
CA SER A 265 1.12 8.00 15.82
C SER A 265 2.55 8.55 15.82
N LEU A 266 3.40 8.10 16.77
CA LEU A 266 4.80 8.49 16.83
C LEU A 266 5.58 8.10 15.57
N ILE A 267 5.36 6.89 15.04
CA ILE A 267 5.99 6.44 13.81
C ILE A 267 5.64 7.37 12.64
N TYR A 268 4.37 7.76 12.51
CA TYR A 268 3.92 8.66 11.45
C TYR A 268 4.48 10.08 11.60
N ILE A 269 4.51 10.65 12.82
CA ILE A 269 5.01 12.01 13.09
C ILE A 269 6.52 12.10 12.87
N LEU A 270 7.29 11.17 13.42
CA LEU A 270 8.76 11.14 13.27
C LEU A 270 9.15 11.08 11.79
N ARG A 271 8.33 10.44 10.98
CA ARG A 271 8.55 10.31 9.56
C ARG A 271 8.12 11.53 8.76
N GLY A 272 7.00 12.16 9.11
CA GLY A 272 6.49 13.34 8.40
C GLY A 272 7.53 14.47 8.30
N ARG A 273 8.32 14.67 9.35
CA ARG A 273 9.39 15.69 9.37
C ARG A 273 10.57 15.37 8.43
N ARG A 274 10.89 14.09 8.22
CA ARG A 274 12.05 13.67 7.41
C ARG A 274 11.70 13.40 5.94
N SER A 275 10.48 12.94 5.63
CA SER A 275 10.07 12.65 4.25
C SER A 275 10.13 13.87 3.34
N ALA A 276 9.90 15.06 3.90
CA ALA A 276 10.02 16.33 3.19
C ALA A 276 11.43 16.58 2.59
N ALA A 277 12.47 15.99 3.15
CA ALA A 277 13.86 16.18 2.70
C ALA A 277 14.28 15.20 1.60
N PHE A 278 13.59 14.05 1.44
CA PHE A 278 13.98 13.01 0.47
C PHE A 278 13.29 13.11 -0.88
N ILE A 279 12.30 13.99 -1.00
CA ILE A 279 11.46 14.15 -2.21
C ILE A 279 11.95 15.33 -3.09
N ASN A 280 13.09 15.94 -2.76
CA ASN A 280 13.73 16.99 -3.58
C ASN A 280 14.77 16.43 -4.53
#